data_20f90c73f7b2702bcd23032d15d87b37
#
_entry.id   20f90c73f7b2702bcd23032d15d87b37
#
_cell.length_a   1.000
_cell.length_b   1.000
_cell.length_c   1.000
_cell.angle_alpha   90.00
_cell.angle_beta   90.00
_cell.angle_gamma   90.00
#
_symmetry.space_group_name_H-M   'P 1'
#
loop_
_entity.id
_entity.type
_entity.pdbx_description
1 polymer ?
#
loop_
_entity_poly.entity_id
_entity_poly.type
_entity_poly.pdbx_seq_one_letter_code
_entity_poly.pdbx_strand_id
1 'polypeptide(L)'
;MQSPPIKLLTQELLDEVAASSRRSPRQRQNYNFHELSEKVQRFVNVLQPGTYVRPHQHLRPPAVNGFEFFVVIQGELGMVIMNENGQILRSLRVSAAGPTRAVELPEGTIHTLVALAPDTVILEFKEGPYEVAADKDFLAGFPAEGTAAARELVLIWEAEFNS
;
A
#
# COMPACT_ATOMS: atom_id res chain seq x y z
N MET A 1 -24.15 26.10 13.28
CA MET A 1 -23.51 25.02 12.52
C MET A 1 -22.16 24.73 13.18
N GLN A 2 -21.93 23.52 13.64
CA GLN A 2 -20.61 23.14 14.12
C GLN A 2 -19.68 23.00 12.91
N SER A 3 -18.48 23.57 13.02
CA SER A 3 -17.45 23.34 12.00
C SER A 3 -17.10 21.83 11.91
N PRO A 4 -16.84 21.29 10.71
CA PRO A 4 -16.42 19.91 10.60
C PRO A 4 -15.13 19.69 11.40
N PRO A 5 -14.95 18.50 12.02
CA PRO A 5 -13.79 18.22 12.87
C PRO A 5 -12.50 18.23 12.03
N ILE A 6 -11.47 18.91 12.55
CA ILE A 6 -10.12 18.80 12.02
C ILE A 6 -9.58 17.42 12.39
N LYS A 7 -9.08 16.67 11.41
CA LYS A 7 -8.44 15.36 11.60
C LYS A 7 -6.94 15.55 11.60
N LEU A 8 -6.25 15.03 12.62
CA LEU A 8 -4.80 15.16 12.79
C LEU A 8 -4.13 13.79 12.60
N LEU A 9 -3.00 13.80 11.93
CA LEU A 9 -2.05 12.69 11.95
C LEU A 9 -1.04 12.96 13.06
N THR A 10 -1.14 12.23 14.15
CA THR A 10 -0.26 12.37 15.32
C THR A 10 0.60 11.13 15.51
N GLN A 11 1.69 11.25 16.27
CA GLN A 11 2.53 10.10 16.61
C GLN A 11 1.72 9.06 17.40
N GLU A 12 0.85 9.49 18.32
CA GLU A 12 -0.02 8.60 19.08
C GLU A 12 -0.91 7.75 18.18
N LEU A 13 -1.56 8.36 17.15
CA LEU A 13 -2.34 7.63 16.16
C LEU A 13 -1.46 6.62 15.39
N LEU A 14 -0.26 7.01 14.98
CA LEU A 14 0.66 6.11 14.29
C LEU A 14 1.05 4.92 15.16
N ASP A 15 1.35 5.15 16.44
CA ASP A 15 1.70 4.10 17.39
C ASP A 15 0.54 3.11 17.62
N GLU A 16 -0.70 3.59 17.70
CA GLU A 16 -1.90 2.75 17.81
C GLU A 16 -2.09 1.87 16.56
N VAL A 17 -1.97 2.46 15.37
CA VAL A 17 -2.11 1.72 14.09
C VAL A 17 -0.97 0.71 13.94
N ALA A 18 0.26 1.07 14.32
CA ALA A 18 1.41 0.18 14.31
C ALA A 18 1.22 -0.99 15.29
N ALA A 19 0.75 -0.74 16.51
CA ALA A 19 0.43 -1.79 17.46
C ALA A 19 -0.66 -2.75 16.92
N SER A 20 -1.63 -2.22 16.19
CA SER A 20 -2.68 -3.03 15.54
C SER A 20 -2.12 -3.83 14.37
N SER A 21 -1.25 -3.26 13.54
CA SER A 21 -0.62 -3.95 12.41
C SER A 21 0.23 -5.16 12.86
N ARG A 22 0.98 -5.03 13.97
CA ARG A 22 1.79 -6.12 14.55
C ARG A 22 0.93 -7.29 15.05
N ARG A 23 -0.30 -7.04 15.49
CA ARG A 23 -1.26 -8.08 15.93
C ARG A 23 -2.09 -8.64 14.78
N SER A 24 -2.12 -7.95 13.65
CA SER A 24 -2.89 -8.39 12.48
C SER A 24 -2.26 -9.61 11.85
N PRO A 25 -3.03 -10.66 11.52
CA PRO A 25 -2.52 -11.79 10.74
C PRO A 25 -2.06 -11.38 9.34
N ARG A 26 -2.50 -10.21 8.85
CA ARG A 26 -2.08 -9.62 7.59
C ARG A 26 -0.76 -8.83 7.69
N GLN A 27 -0.22 -8.62 8.90
CA GLN A 27 0.97 -7.81 9.15
C GLN A 27 0.85 -6.38 8.60
N ARG A 28 -0.39 -5.85 8.56
CA ARG A 28 -0.68 -4.46 8.17
C ARG A 28 -2.01 -3.99 8.73
N GLN A 29 -2.13 -2.68 8.89
CA GLN A 29 -3.35 -2.01 9.32
C GLN A 29 -3.43 -0.63 8.65
N ASN A 30 -4.63 -0.25 8.20
CA ASN A 30 -4.90 1.10 7.70
C ASN A 30 -5.77 1.91 8.66
N TYR A 31 -5.65 3.24 8.54
CA TYR A 31 -6.54 4.21 9.15
C TYR A 31 -7.01 5.21 8.10
N ASN A 32 -8.32 5.35 7.91
CA ASN A 32 -8.91 6.20 6.89
C ASN A 32 -9.23 7.60 7.44
N PHE A 33 -8.75 8.65 6.77
CA PHE A 33 -9.14 10.04 7.02
C PHE A 33 -10.43 10.41 6.30
N HIS A 34 -10.92 9.57 5.42
CA HIS A 34 -12.07 9.78 4.55
C HIS A 34 -13.20 8.81 4.86
N GLU A 35 -14.41 9.20 4.51
CA GLU A 35 -15.51 8.27 4.35
C GLU A 35 -15.40 7.58 2.99
N LEU A 36 -15.82 6.31 2.91
CA LEU A 36 -15.64 5.49 1.69
C LEU A 36 -16.31 6.09 0.45
N SER A 37 -17.33 6.94 0.64
CA SER A 37 -18.04 7.64 -0.43
C SER A 37 -17.34 8.90 -0.94
N GLU A 38 -16.29 9.37 -0.29
CA GLU A 38 -15.57 10.58 -0.70
C GLU A 38 -14.76 10.35 -1.98
N LYS A 39 -14.70 11.40 -2.81
CA LYS A 39 -13.96 11.37 -4.08
C LYS A 39 -12.45 11.23 -3.91
N VAL A 40 -11.90 11.78 -2.85
CA VAL A 40 -10.46 11.68 -2.56
C VAL A 40 -10.27 10.79 -1.36
N GLN A 41 -9.69 9.62 -1.57
CA GLN A 41 -9.32 8.71 -0.51
C GLN A 41 -7.95 9.07 0.05
N ARG A 42 -7.86 9.12 1.37
CA ARG A 42 -6.66 9.54 2.12
C ARG A 42 -6.53 8.63 3.32
N PHE A 43 -5.50 7.83 3.36
CA PHE A 43 -5.32 6.90 4.48
C PHE A 43 -3.86 6.63 4.79
N VAL A 44 -3.63 6.23 6.02
CA VAL A 44 -2.37 5.71 6.49
C VAL A 44 -2.43 4.19 6.41
N ASN A 45 -1.38 3.58 5.87
CA ASN A 45 -1.11 2.15 6.02
C ASN A 45 0.14 1.98 6.86
N VAL A 46 0.08 1.16 7.89
CA VAL A 46 1.26 0.69 8.63
C VAL A 46 1.49 -0.77 8.28
N LEU A 47 2.70 -1.03 7.79
CA LEU A 47 3.11 -2.33 7.27
C LEU A 47 4.27 -2.90 8.11
N GLN A 48 4.26 -4.22 8.30
CA GLN A 48 5.34 -4.96 8.93
C GLN A 48 6.08 -5.81 7.89
N PRO A 49 7.37 -6.09 8.07
CA PRO A 49 8.08 -7.10 7.27
C PRO A 49 7.30 -8.42 7.26
N GLY A 50 7.25 -9.06 6.10
CA GLY A 50 6.44 -10.26 5.89
C GLY A 50 4.99 -10.00 5.46
N THR A 51 4.52 -8.74 5.41
CA THR A 51 3.19 -8.44 4.86
C THR A 51 3.10 -8.82 3.38
N TYR A 52 2.05 -9.55 3.02
CA TYR A 52 1.78 -9.92 1.63
C TYR A 52 0.70 -9.02 1.05
N VAL A 53 1.04 -8.22 0.08
CA VAL A 53 0.07 -7.50 -0.76
C VAL A 53 0.00 -8.23 -2.09
N ARG A 54 -1.14 -8.88 -2.39
CA ARG A 54 -1.29 -9.60 -3.65
C ARG A 54 -1.08 -8.64 -4.82
N PRO A 55 -0.27 -8.98 -5.83
CA PRO A 55 -0.06 -8.16 -7.02
C PRO A 55 -1.38 -7.79 -7.68
N HIS A 56 -1.56 -6.51 -7.96
CA HIS A 56 -2.79 -5.93 -8.49
C HIS A 56 -2.52 -4.65 -9.27
N GLN A 57 -3.53 -4.21 -9.97
CA GLN A 57 -3.62 -2.90 -10.63
C GLN A 57 -4.95 -2.25 -10.26
N HIS A 58 -5.12 -1.01 -10.63
CA HIS A 58 -6.39 -0.30 -10.55
C HIS A 58 -6.81 0.09 -11.96
N LEU A 59 -7.95 -0.45 -12.41
CA LEU A 59 -8.60 -0.06 -13.64
C LEU A 59 -9.93 0.59 -13.27
N ARG A 60 -10.15 1.81 -13.71
CA ARG A 60 -11.30 2.60 -13.32
C ARG A 60 -12.22 2.92 -14.51
N PRO A 61 -13.51 3.20 -14.25
CA PRO A 61 -14.37 3.76 -15.29
C PRO A 61 -13.80 5.08 -15.81
N PRO A 62 -14.09 5.49 -17.06
CA PRO A 62 -13.49 6.66 -17.71
C PRO A 62 -13.60 7.99 -16.95
N ALA A 63 -14.48 8.09 -15.96
CA ALA A 63 -14.69 9.30 -15.17
C ALA A 63 -13.86 9.33 -13.86
N VAL A 64 -13.09 8.26 -13.58
CA VAL A 64 -12.30 8.11 -12.35
C VAL A 64 -10.88 7.73 -12.74
N ASN A 65 -9.90 8.41 -12.15
CA ASN A 65 -8.49 8.09 -12.38
C ASN A 65 -8.01 6.99 -11.42
N GLY A 66 -7.46 5.92 -11.95
CA GLY A 66 -6.94 4.78 -11.19
C GLY A 66 -5.53 4.97 -10.64
N PHE A 67 -5.00 6.20 -10.59
CA PHE A 67 -3.69 6.46 -10.00
C PHE A 67 -3.65 6.13 -8.50
N GLU A 68 -2.46 5.88 -7.99
CA GLU A 68 -2.15 5.83 -6.57
C GLU A 68 -0.91 6.66 -6.28
N PHE A 69 -0.96 7.48 -5.24
CA PHE A 69 0.18 8.26 -4.77
C PHE A 69 0.56 7.84 -3.36
N PHE A 70 1.79 7.38 -3.19
CA PHE A 70 2.34 6.89 -1.94
C PHE A 70 3.42 7.82 -1.43
N VAL A 71 3.35 8.18 -0.15
CA VAL A 71 4.41 8.92 0.56
C VAL A 71 4.85 8.10 1.76
N VAL A 72 6.12 7.75 1.85
CA VAL A 72 6.68 7.07 3.02
C VAL A 72 7.06 8.11 4.06
N ILE A 73 6.39 8.10 5.21
CA ILE A 73 6.63 9.06 6.30
C ILE A 73 7.42 8.46 7.46
N GLN A 74 7.49 7.13 7.54
CA GLN A 74 8.31 6.38 8.49
C GLN A 74 8.77 5.07 7.88
N GLY A 75 10.01 4.66 8.15
CA GLY A 75 10.55 3.40 7.67
C GLY A 75 10.86 3.39 6.18
N GLU A 76 10.70 2.23 5.56
CA GLU A 76 11.15 1.99 4.20
C GLU A 76 10.25 0.98 3.48
N LEU A 77 9.87 1.31 2.26
CA LEU A 77 8.99 0.54 1.40
C LEU A 77 9.74 0.05 0.16
N GLY A 78 9.61 -1.22 -0.14
CA GLY A 78 9.94 -1.79 -1.44
C GLY A 78 8.68 -1.83 -2.32
N MET A 79 8.71 -1.20 -3.48
CA MET A 79 7.65 -1.29 -4.48
C MET A 79 8.14 -2.11 -5.66
N VAL A 80 7.42 -3.17 -6.00
CA VAL A 80 7.75 -4.08 -7.10
C VAL A 80 6.73 -3.90 -8.20
N ILE A 81 7.19 -3.45 -9.37
CA ILE A 81 6.37 -3.27 -10.58
C ILE A 81 6.54 -4.50 -11.46
N MET A 82 5.41 -5.01 -11.96
CA MET A 82 5.37 -6.25 -12.73
C MET A 82 4.68 -6.05 -14.08
N ASN A 83 4.91 -7.00 -14.99
CA ASN A 83 4.11 -7.15 -16.20
C ASN A 83 2.92 -8.11 -15.95
N GLU A 84 2.08 -8.29 -16.95
CA GLU A 84 0.89 -9.16 -16.90
C GLU A 84 1.22 -10.64 -16.60
N ASN A 85 2.47 -11.07 -16.89
CA ASN A 85 2.94 -12.42 -16.59
C ASN A 85 3.54 -12.57 -15.19
N GLY A 86 3.52 -11.50 -14.37
CA GLY A 86 4.11 -11.49 -13.03
C GLY A 86 5.63 -11.37 -13.00
N GLN A 87 6.28 -11.03 -14.13
CA GLN A 87 7.72 -10.79 -14.16
C GLN A 87 8.02 -9.39 -13.63
N ILE A 88 9.02 -9.29 -12.78
CA ILE A 88 9.47 -8.02 -12.21
C ILE A 88 10.10 -7.18 -13.32
N LEU A 89 9.56 -5.98 -13.52
CA LEU A 89 10.07 -4.98 -14.46
C LEU A 89 10.96 -3.95 -13.75
N ARG A 90 10.61 -3.65 -12.50
CA ARG A 90 11.31 -2.63 -11.72
C ARG A 90 11.07 -2.81 -10.23
N SER A 91 12.12 -2.62 -9.44
CA SER A 91 12.06 -2.55 -7.98
C SER A 91 12.48 -1.15 -7.53
N LEU A 92 11.63 -0.49 -6.72
CA LEU A 92 11.83 0.88 -6.26
C LEU A 92 11.87 0.91 -4.74
N ARG A 93 12.96 1.41 -4.17
CA ARG A 93 13.09 1.69 -2.74
C ARG A 93 12.57 3.08 -2.46
N VAL A 94 11.57 3.21 -1.58
CA VAL A 94 10.98 4.48 -1.16
C VAL A 94 11.12 4.58 0.36
N SER A 95 11.75 5.63 0.86
CA SER A 95 12.13 5.73 2.27
C SER A 95 11.84 7.11 2.85
N ALA A 96 11.41 7.15 4.10
CA ALA A 96 11.26 8.42 4.84
C ALA A 96 12.57 9.21 4.94
N ALA A 97 13.71 8.52 4.95
CA ALA A 97 15.04 9.15 4.93
C ALA A 97 15.45 9.67 3.54
N GLY A 98 14.75 9.25 2.47
CA GLY A 98 15.09 9.57 1.08
C GLY A 98 16.18 8.64 0.50
N PRO A 99 16.73 8.93 -0.71
CA PRO A 99 16.41 10.12 -1.51
C PRO A 99 15.01 10.12 -2.14
N THR A 100 14.42 8.94 -2.43
CA THR A 100 13.05 8.82 -2.94
C THR A 100 12.10 8.68 -1.77
N ARG A 101 11.18 9.63 -1.60
CA ARG A 101 10.24 9.66 -0.46
C ARG A 101 8.80 9.37 -0.85
N ALA A 102 8.49 9.50 -2.14
CA ALA A 102 7.15 9.31 -2.69
C ALA A 102 7.22 8.73 -4.09
N VAL A 103 6.14 8.08 -4.50
CA VAL A 103 5.96 7.55 -5.85
C VAL A 103 4.50 7.67 -6.25
N GLU A 104 4.25 8.05 -7.49
CA GLU A 104 2.93 7.96 -8.12
C GLU A 104 2.94 6.81 -9.13
N LEU A 105 1.95 5.96 -9.03
CA LEU A 105 1.66 4.92 -10.01
C LEU A 105 0.49 5.35 -10.88
N PRO A 106 0.68 5.45 -12.19
CA PRO A 106 -0.44 5.62 -13.13
C PRO A 106 -1.42 4.45 -13.06
N GLU A 107 -2.66 4.72 -13.45
CA GLU A 107 -3.68 3.68 -13.65
C GLU A 107 -3.15 2.50 -14.48
N GLY A 108 -3.51 1.29 -14.09
CA GLY A 108 -3.10 0.06 -14.78
C GLY A 108 -1.67 -0.40 -14.46
N THR A 109 -0.94 0.27 -13.56
CA THR A 109 0.36 -0.20 -13.11
C THR A 109 0.21 -1.42 -12.21
N ILE A 110 0.67 -2.59 -12.67
CA ILE A 110 0.66 -3.82 -11.86
C ILE A 110 1.78 -3.74 -10.84
N HIS A 111 1.44 -3.85 -9.56
CA HIS A 111 2.41 -3.69 -8.48
C HIS A 111 2.10 -4.50 -7.24
N THR A 112 3.10 -4.62 -6.38
CA THR A 112 3.00 -5.07 -4.98
C THR A 112 3.93 -4.25 -4.10
N LEU A 113 3.71 -4.34 -2.78
CA LEU A 113 4.46 -3.62 -1.75
C LEU A 113 5.08 -4.62 -0.77
N VAL A 114 6.30 -4.34 -0.32
CA VAL A 114 6.94 -5.01 0.81
C VAL A 114 7.45 -3.99 1.83
N ALA A 115 7.30 -4.26 3.11
CA ALA A 115 7.89 -3.42 4.15
C ALA A 115 9.34 -3.86 4.37
N LEU A 116 10.29 -2.94 4.17
CA LEU A 116 11.73 -3.21 4.35
C LEU A 116 12.22 -2.86 5.75
N ALA A 117 11.37 -2.22 6.56
CA ALA A 117 11.63 -1.91 7.95
C ALA A 117 10.35 -2.15 8.78
N PRO A 118 10.48 -2.48 10.08
CA PRO A 118 9.34 -2.55 10.98
C PRO A 118 8.61 -1.20 11.05
N ASP A 119 7.29 -1.27 11.24
CA ASP A 119 6.43 -0.09 11.37
C ASP A 119 6.59 0.92 10.23
N THR A 120 6.74 0.42 9.01
CA THR A 120 6.77 1.27 7.82
C THR A 120 5.40 1.92 7.62
N VAL A 121 5.38 3.26 7.60
CA VAL A 121 4.16 4.07 7.46
C VAL A 121 4.13 4.73 6.10
N ILE A 122 3.07 4.47 5.36
CA ILE A 122 2.78 5.14 4.09
C ILE A 122 1.48 5.93 4.17
N LEU A 123 1.49 7.13 3.61
CA LEU A 123 0.29 7.86 3.24
C LEU A 123 -0.06 7.51 1.81
N GLU A 124 -1.29 7.07 1.60
CA GLU A 124 -1.80 6.70 0.30
C GLU A 124 -2.97 7.59 -0.09
N PHE A 125 -2.92 8.09 -1.32
CA PHE A 125 -3.95 8.93 -1.92
C PHE A 125 -4.38 8.31 -3.24
N LYS A 126 -5.70 8.20 -3.43
CA LYS A 126 -6.28 7.75 -4.69
C LYS A 126 -7.66 8.35 -4.91
N GLU A 127 -8.13 8.33 -6.14
CA GLU A 127 -9.48 8.77 -6.44
C GLU A 127 -10.49 7.70 -6.02
N GLY A 128 -11.55 8.18 -5.37
CA GLY A 128 -12.72 7.40 -4.96
C GLY A 128 -13.94 7.70 -5.84
N PRO A 129 -15.11 7.22 -5.44
CA PRO A 129 -15.41 6.54 -4.18
C PRO A 129 -14.83 5.12 -4.10
N TYR A 130 -14.71 4.58 -2.88
CA TYR A 130 -14.26 3.20 -2.68
C TYR A 130 -15.40 2.22 -2.93
N GLU A 131 -15.19 1.32 -3.88
CA GLU A 131 -16.08 0.19 -4.15
C GLU A 131 -15.30 -1.11 -4.05
N VAL A 132 -15.65 -1.97 -3.09
CA VAL A 132 -14.93 -3.22 -2.80
C VAL A 132 -14.76 -4.10 -4.04
N ALA A 133 -15.80 -4.19 -4.88
CA ALA A 133 -15.79 -5.04 -6.08
C ALA A 133 -14.91 -4.49 -7.22
N ALA A 134 -14.59 -3.20 -7.20
CA ALA A 134 -13.86 -2.51 -8.27
C ALA A 134 -12.56 -1.85 -7.80
N ASP A 135 -12.16 -2.07 -6.52
CA ASP A 135 -10.98 -1.40 -5.99
C ASP A 135 -9.68 -1.98 -6.55
N LYS A 136 -9.61 -3.31 -6.70
CA LYS A 136 -8.37 -4.01 -7.12
C LYS A 136 -8.65 -5.08 -8.15
N ASP A 137 -7.93 -4.99 -9.25
CA ASP A 137 -7.83 -6.03 -10.26
C ASP A 137 -6.59 -6.88 -9.96
N PHE A 138 -6.80 -8.00 -9.26
CA PHE A 138 -5.71 -8.89 -8.87
C PHE A 138 -5.11 -9.62 -10.07
N LEU A 139 -3.78 -9.65 -10.12
CA LEU A 139 -3.07 -10.43 -11.13
C LEU A 139 -3.33 -11.93 -10.93
N ALA A 140 -3.66 -12.62 -12.03
CA ALA A 140 -3.88 -14.07 -12.01
C ALA A 140 -2.58 -14.84 -11.67
N GLY A 141 -2.72 -16.05 -11.12
CA GLY A 141 -1.58 -16.91 -10.80
C GLY A 141 -0.90 -16.64 -9.47
N PHE A 142 -1.25 -15.57 -8.77
CA PHE A 142 -0.71 -15.28 -7.43
C PHE A 142 -1.60 -15.87 -6.33
N PRO A 143 -0.97 -16.46 -5.28
CA PRO A 143 -1.70 -17.13 -4.20
C PRO A 143 -2.57 -16.15 -3.40
N ALA A 144 -3.54 -16.73 -2.69
CA ALA A 144 -4.30 -15.98 -1.71
C ALA A 144 -3.44 -15.59 -0.51
N GLU A 145 -3.78 -14.48 0.14
CA GLU A 145 -3.16 -14.03 1.38
C GLU A 145 -3.25 -15.09 2.47
N GLY A 146 -2.24 -15.19 3.34
CA GLY A 146 -2.15 -16.13 4.45
C GLY A 146 -1.63 -17.52 4.10
N THR A 147 -1.36 -17.83 2.83
CA THR A 147 -0.81 -19.13 2.40
C THR A 147 0.71 -19.20 2.56
N ALA A 148 1.27 -20.42 2.59
CA ALA A 148 2.72 -20.61 2.58
C ALA A 148 3.37 -20.03 1.31
N ALA A 149 2.76 -20.26 0.15
CA ALA A 149 3.24 -19.72 -1.12
C ALA A 149 3.27 -18.18 -1.15
N ALA A 150 2.30 -17.51 -0.50
CA ALA A 150 2.32 -16.05 -0.37
C ALA A 150 3.53 -15.57 0.45
N ARG A 151 3.86 -16.26 1.55
CA ARG A 151 5.04 -15.95 2.38
C ARG A 151 6.36 -16.13 1.63
N GLU A 152 6.47 -17.18 0.83
CA GLU A 152 7.65 -17.43 -0.02
C GLU A 152 7.85 -16.30 -1.04
N LEU A 153 6.76 -15.82 -1.67
CA LEU A 153 6.84 -14.69 -2.60
C LEU A 153 7.30 -13.40 -1.92
N VAL A 154 6.86 -13.12 -0.70
CA VAL A 154 7.33 -11.94 0.05
C VAL A 154 8.85 -11.99 0.23
N LEU A 155 9.40 -13.13 0.61
CA LEU A 155 10.85 -13.29 0.76
C LEU A 155 11.61 -13.07 -0.55
N ILE A 156 11.06 -13.52 -1.68
CA ILE A 156 11.63 -13.28 -3.02
C ILE A 156 11.62 -11.78 -3.34
N TRP A 157 10.50 -11.09 -3.09
CA TRP A 157 10.40 -9.65 -3.36
C TRP A 157 11.27 -8.81 -2.41
N GLU A 158 11.37 -9.19 -1.13
CA GLU A 158 12.26 -8.51 -0.18
C GLU A 158 13.73 -8.65 -0.60
N ALA A 159 14.12 -9.79 -1.18
CA ALA A 159 15.49 -10.04 -1.66
C ALA A 159 15.90 -9.09 -2.80
N GLU A 160 14.96 -8.57 -3.60
CA GLU A 160 15.23 -7.56 -4.63
C GLU A 160 15.86 -6.27 -4.08
N PHE A 161 15.75 -6.05 -2.77
CA PHE A 161 16.23 -4.84 -2.08
C PHE A 161 17.47 -5.07 -1.23
N ASN A 162 18.05 -6.29 -1.24
CA ASN A 162 19.22 -6.63 -0.43
C ASN A 162 20.56 -6.37 -1.14
N SER A 163 20.55 -5.79 -2.33
CA SER A 163 21.74 -5.46 -3.13
C SER A 163 22.14 -4.00 -3.03
#